data_406204b0f47f41da29e7cccee7d72865
#
_entry.id   406204b0f47f41da29e7cccee7d72865
#
_cell.length_a   1.000
_cell.length_b   1.000
_cell.length_c   1.000
_cell.angle_alpha   90.00
_cell.angle_beta   90.00
_cell.angle_gamma   90.00
#
_symmetry.space_group_name_H-M   'P 1'
#
loop_
_entity.id
_entity.type
_entity.pdbx_description
1 polymer ?
#
loop_
_entity_poly.entity_id
_entity_poly.type
_entity_poly.pdbx_seq_one_letter_code
_entity_poly.pdbx_strand_id
1 'polypeptide(L)'
;MASTSPGYGITIRVEGSPDANPVALATTVITGAGATITALDVVESLLEKVVIDITCDTIDAEHAEQITAAISLNSDLTVRKVSDRTFLLHLGGKIEIASKVPLKT
;
A
#
# COMPACT_ATOMS: atom_id res chain seq x y z
N MET A 1 3.10 -16.22 -16.30
CA MET A 1 3.31 -15.81 -16.37
C MET A 1 3.40 -14.92 -16.57
N ALA A 2 3.51 -14.77 -16.48
CA ALA A 2 3.70 -14.12 -16.70
C ALA A 2 3.73 -13.11 -16.48
N SER A 3 3.55 -12.91 -15.99
CA SER A 3 3.56 -11.85 -15.60
C SER A 3 4.54 -11.04 -15.86
N THR A 4 4.83 -11.07 -16.66
CA THR A 4 5.80 -10.28 -17.05
C THR A 4 5.47 -8.90 -17.06
N SER A 5 4.33 -8.54 -17.27
CA SER A 5 3.96 -7.16 -17.25
C SER A 5 3.88 -6.69 -15.84
N PRO A 6 4.60 -5.67 -15.49
CA PRO A 6 4.59 -5.21 -14.13
C PRO A 6 3.28 -4.61 -13.73
N GLY A 7 2.53 -4.19 -14.63
CA GLY A 7 1.29 -3.57 -14.24
C GLY A 7 1.54 -2.29 -13.47
N TYR A 8 0.99 -2.20 -12.29
CA TYR A 8 0.94 -0.94 -11.56
C TYR A 8 1.39 -1.17 -10.11
N GLY A 9 2.54 -0.65 -9.75
CA GLY A 9 3.08 -0.84 -8.40
C GLY A 9 2.71 0.29 -7.48
N ILE A 10 2.28 -0.04 -6.27
CA ILE A 10 1.95 0.98 -5.27
C ILE A 10 2.55 0.60 -3.93
N THR A 11 2.73 1.62 -3.09
CA THR A 11 3.08 1.43 -1.69
C THR A 11 1.98 2.04 -0.86
N ILE A 12 1.43 1.25 0.04
CA ILE A 12 0.33 1.69 0.90
C ILE A 12 0.84 1.78 2.32
N ARG A 13 0.63 2.93 2.95
CA ARG A 13 0.96 3.08 4.37
C ARG A 13 -0.31 2.85 5.17
N VAL A 14 -0.27 1.86 6.04
CA VAL A 14 -1.43 1.44 6.81
C VAL A 14 -1.11 1.51 8.29
N GLU A 15 -2.07 1.95 9.05
CA GLU A 15 -1.94 2.04 10.50
C GLU A 15 -2.99 1.15 11.16
N GLY A 16 -2.63 0.49 12.24
CA GLY A 16 -3.58 -0.31 12.98
C GLY A 16 -3.12 -0.49 14.41
N SER A 17 -4.03 -0.93 15.26
CA SER A 17 -3.70 -1.25 16.63
C SER A 17 -2.88 -2.53 16.67
N PRO A 18 -1.87 -2.64 17.53
CA PRO A 18 -1.12 -3.89 17.65
C PRO A 18 -2.00 -5.10 17.93
N ASP A 19 -3.09 -4.91 18.66
CA ASP A 19 -4.00 -6.01 18.98
C ASP A 19 -4.70 -6.57 17.77
N ALA A 20 -4.88 -5.75 16.74
CA ALA A 20 -5.53 -6.18 15.53
C ALA A 20 -4.60 -6.91 14.58
N ASN A 21 -3.30 -6.96 14.89
CA ASN A 21 -2.30 -7.60 14.05
C ASN A 21 -2.36 -7.04 12.63
N PRO A 22 -2.07 -5.74 12.48
CA PRO A 22 -2.29 -5.09 11.18
C PRO A 22 -1.45 -5.66 10.04
N VAL A 23 -0.28 -6.23 10.34
CA VAL A 23 0.53 -6.83 9.29
C VAL A 23 -0.22 -8.01 8.66
N ALA A 24 -0.70 -8.93 9.48
CA ALA A 24 -1.40 -10.10 8.96
C ALA A 24 -2.70 -9.69 8.28
N LEU A 25 -3.42 -8.76 8.90
CA LEU A 25 -4.70 -8.33 8.38
C LEU A 25 -4.54 -7.67 7.01
N ALA A 26 -3.63 -6.71 6.92
CA ALA A 26 -3.43 -5.99 5.67
C ALA A 26 -2.92 -6.91 4.56
N THR A 27 -1.97 -7.80 4.88
CA THR A 27 -1.43 -8.68 3.86
C THR A 27 -2.50 -9.66 3.36
N THR A 28 -3.38 -10.10 4.25
CA THR A 28 -4.47 -10.98 3.85
C THR A 28 -5.44 -10.27 2.91
N VAL A 29 -5.77 -9.02 3.22
CA VAL A 29 -6.68 -8.25 2.37
C VAL A 29 -6.05 -8.02 1.00
N ILE A 30 -4.79 -7.63 0.99
CA ILE A 30 -4.11 -7.31 -0.27
C ILE A 30 -3.98 -8.54 -1.16
N THR A 31 -3.53 -9.65 -0.61
CA THR A 31 -3.36 -10.86 -1.41
C THR A 31 -4.72 -11.43 -1.81
N GLY A 32 -5.72 -11.31 -0.95
CA GLY A 32 -7.07 -11.75 -1.28
C GLY A 32 -7.66 -10.94 -2.42
N ALA A 33 -7.21 -9.71 -2.61
CA ALA A 33 -7.69 -8.87 -3.71
C ALA A 33 -6.87 -9.07 -4.98
N GLY A 34 -5.95 -10.01 -4.98
CA GLY A 34 -5.22 -10.37 -6.19
C GLY A 34 -3.91 -9.66 -6.42
N ALA A 35 -3.43 -8.89 -5.46
CA ALA A 35 -2.16 -8.21 -5.62
C ALA A 35 -1.02 -9.08 -5.11
N THR A 36 0.17 -8.81 -5.59
CA THR A 36 1.37 -9.50 -5.15
C THR A 36 2.19 -8.55 -4.28
N ILE A 37 2.43 -8.94 -3.04
CA ILE A 37 3.21 -8.12 -2.14
C ILE A 37 4.68 -8.33 -2.46
N THR A 38 5.41 -7.24 -2.67
CA THR A 38 6.82 -7.31 -3.01
C THR A 38 7.72 -6.77 -1.90
N ALA A 39 7.17 -6.02 -0.96
CA ALA A 39 7.96 -5.54 0.16
C ALA A 39 7.04 -5.15 1.30
N LEU A 40 7.53 -5.27 2.50
CA LEU A 40 6.77 -4.86 3.67
C LEU A 40 7.76 -4.30 4.69
N ASP A 41 7.45 -3.15 5.23
CA ASP A 41 8.34 -2.47 6.14
C ASP A 41 7.54 -1.93 7.31
N VAL A 42 7.97 -2.24 8.53
CA VAL A 42 7.32 -1.69 9.71
C VAL A 42 7.95 -0.34 9.97
N VAL A 43 7.19 0.71 9.73
CA VAL A 43 7.68 2.07 9.84
C VAL A 43 7.73 2.52 11.29
N GLU A 44 6.72 2.11 12.05
CA GLU A 44 6.61 2.54 13.43
C GLU A 44 5.90 1.47 14.22
N SER A 45 6.37 1.17 15.39
CA SER A 45 5.73 0.18 16.24
C SER A 45 5.68 0.73 17.65
N LEU A 46 4.51 1.16 18.06
CA LEU A 46 4.29 1.76 19.38
C LEU A 46 3.29 0.92 20.16
N LEU A 47 3.10 1.25 21.41
CA LEU A 47 2.15 0.50 22.22
C LEU A 47 0.73 0.63 21.71
N GLU A 48 0.40 1.76 21.13
CA GLU A 48 -0.96 2.01 20.68
C GLU A 48 -1.17 1.80 19.20
N LYS A 49 -0.12 1.78 18.42
CA LYS A 49 -0.31 1.66 16.97
C LYS A 49 0.92 1.12 16.28
N VAL A 50 0.67 0.48 15.15
CA VAL A 50 1.72 0.00 14.27
C VAL A 50 1.45 0.61 12.91
N VAL A 51 2.49 1.17 12.30
CA VAL A 51 2.41 1.74 10.96
C VAL A 51 3.31 0.93 10.05
N ILE A 52 2.75 0.46 8.96
CA ILE A 52 3.50 -0.37 8.01
C ILE A 52 3.37 0.19 6.60
N ASP A 53 4.41 -0.01 5.81
CA ASP A 53 4.39 0.31 4.39
C ASP A 53 4.41 -1.01 3.65
N ILE A 54 3.43 -1.22 2.80
CA ILE A 54 3.33 -2.44 2.01
C ILE A 54 3.42 -2.06 0.55
N THR A 55 4.39 -2.63 -0.15
CA THR A 55 4.55 -2.41 -1.57
C THR A 55 3.99 -3.62 -2.29
N CYS A 56 3.15 -3.39 -3.26
CA CYS A 56 2.55 -4.49 -3.99
C CYS A 56 2.36 -4.14 -5.45
N ASP A 57 2.29 -5.18 -6.27
CA ASP A 57 2.04 -5.03 -7.68
C ASP A 57 0.60 -5.33 -7.96
N THR A 58 -0.04 -4.48 -8.75
CA THR A 58 -1.43 -4.61 -9.12
C THR A 58 -1.53 -4.66 -10.63
N ILE A 59 -2.70 -4.93 -11.14
CA ILE A 59 -2.91 -5.00 -12.58
C ILE A 59 -2.90 -3.63 -13.21
N ASP A 60 -3.60 -2.69 -12.59
CA ASP A 60 -3.72 -1.33 -13.12
C ASP A 60 -4.17 -0.40 -11.99
N ALA A 61 -4.40 0.85 -12.31
CA ALA A 61 -4.79 1.84 -11.32
C ALA A 61 -6.12 1.50 -10.67
N GLU A 62 -7.04 0.96 -11.44
CA GLU A 62 -8.34 0.60 -10.89
C GLU A 62 -8.21 -0.53 -9.87
N HIS A 63 -7.37 -1.51 -10.16
CA HIS A 63 -7.10 -2.59 -9.23
C HIS A 63 -6.47 -2.04 -7.96
N ALA A 64 -5.56 -1.07 -8.10
CA ALA A 64 -4.93 -0.44 -6.94
C ALA A 64 -5.96 0.26 -6.08
N GLU A 65 -6.93 0.91 -6.69
CA GLU A 65 -7.98 1.58 -5.94
C GLU A 65 -8.88 0.57 -5.23
N GLN A 66 -9.14 -0.56 -5.86
CA GLN A 66 -9.94 -1.61 -5.23
C GLN A 66 -9.25 -2.15 -4.00
N ILE A 67 -7.93 -2.32 -4.08
CA ILE A 67 -7.17 -2.83 -2.96
C ILE A 67 -7.19 -1.83 -1.80
N THR A 68 -6.97 -0.56 -2.11
CA THR A 68 -7.01 0.48 -1.11
C THR A 68 -8.37 0.54 -0.43
N ALA A 69 -9.42 0.44 -1.23
CA ALA A 69 -10.78 0.46 -0.70
C ALA A 69 -11.04 -0.75 0.18
N ALA A 70 -10.52 -1.91 -0.22
CA ALA A 70 -10.71 -3.12 0.57
C ALA A 70 -10.06 -2.99 1.95
N ILE A 71 -8.88 -2.38 1.99
CA ILE A 71 -8.22 -2.15 3.26
C ILE A 71 -9.05 -1.17 4.11
N SER A 72 -9.56 -0.13 3.47
CA SER A 72 -10.31 0.89 4.18
C SER A 72 -11.64 0.38 4.75
N LEU A 73 -12.17 -0.69 4.16
CA LEU A 73 -13.40 -1.28 4.69
C LEU A 73 -13.16 -1.97 6.02
N ASN A 74 -11.91 -2.28 6.33
CA ASN A 74 -11.61 -2.95 7.58
C ASN A 74 -11.45 -1.91 8.66
N SER A 75 -12.32 -1.95 9.67
CA SER A 75 -12.33 -0.92 10.69
C SER A 75 -11.08 -0.94 11.55
N ASP A 76 -10.31 -2.02 11.53
CA ASP A 76 -9.09 -2.12 12.31
C ASP A 76 -7.89 -1.53 11.59
N LEU A 77 -8.05 -1.12 10.35
CA LEU A 77 -6.97 -0.58 9.57
C LEU A 77 -7.31 0.82 9.06
N THR A 78 -6.33 1.68 9.01
CA THR A 78 -6.49 3.02 8.46
C THR A 78 -5.43 3.22 7.39
N VAL A 79 -5.87 3.55 6.18
CA VAL A 79 -4.93 3.86 5.11
C VAL A 79 -4.47 5.29 5.29
N ARG A 80 -3.17 5.49 5.49
CA ARG A 80 -2.62 6.80 5.72
C ARG A 80 -2.12 7.44 4.45
N LYS A 81 -1.67 6.64 3.49
CA LYS A 81 -1.04 7.18 2.30
C LYS A 81 -0.92 6.10 1.26
N VAL A 82 -1.08 6.46 0.01
CA VAL A 82 -0.85 5.56 -1.11
C VAL A 82 0.08 6.28 -2.08
N SER A 83 1.16 5.62 -2.46
CA SER A 83 2.11 6.17 -3.40
C SER A 83 2.21 5.25 -4.60
N ASP A 84 2.22 5.83 -5.78
CA ASP A 84 2.30 5.09 -7.01
C ASP A 84 3.76 4.85 -7.36
N ARG A 85 4.21 3.62 -7.14
CA ARG A 85 5.59 3.28 -7.42
C ARG A 85 5.95 3.44 -8.87
N THR A 86 5.03 3.10 -9.74
CA THR A 86 5.27 3.22 -11.17
C THR A 86 5.51 4.66 -11.54
N PHE A 87 4.71 5.54 -10.98
CA PHE A 87 4.86 6.95 -11.23
C PHE A 87 6.20 7.46 -10.69
N LEU A 88 6.58 7.01 -9.50
CA LEU A 88 7.83 7.44 -8.91
C LEU A 88 9.02 7.00 -9.76
N LEU A 89 9.00 5.77 -10.23
CA LEU A 89 10.08 5.28 -11.05
C LEU A 89 10.17 6.05 -12.37
N HIS A 90 9.03 6.36 -12.93
CA HIS A 90 8.98 7.05 -14.20
C HIS A 90 9.55 8.46 -14.10
N LEU A 91 9.31 9.11 -12.99
CA LEU A 91 9.78 10.46 -12.78
C LEU A 91 11.24 10.52 -12.37
N GLY A 92 11.79 9.42 -12.01
CA GLY A 92 13.17 9.39 -11.58
C GLY A 92 13.36 10.11 -10.27
N GLY A 93 14.11 11.17 -10.25
CA GLY A 93 14.40 11.86 -9.02
C GLY A 93 13.34 12.79 -8.49
N LYS A 94 12.21 12.82 -9.17
CA LYS A 94 11.16 13.74 -8.74
C LYS A 94 10.16 13.09 -7.84
N ILE A 95 10.62 12.20 -7.04
CA ILE A 95 9.76 11.42 -6.18
C ILE A 95 8.93 12.26 -5.25
N GLU A 96 9.52 13.27 -4.70
CA GLU A 96 8.80 14.09 -3.75
C GLU A 96 7.60 14.77 -4.35
N ILE A 97 7.62 15.03 -5.61
CA ILE A 97 6.50 15.66 -6.24
C ILE A 97 5.30 14.75 -6.22
N ALA A 98 5.53 13.50 -6.54
CA ALA A 98 4.45 12.56 -6.55
C ALA A 98 3.87 12.40 -5.16
N SER A 99 4.71 12.41 -4.18
CA SER A 99 4.22 12.19 -2.85
C SER A 99 3.40 13.33 -2.36
N LYS A 100 3.68 14.48 -2.91
CA LYS A 100 2.94 15.49 -2.46
C LYS A 100 1.75 15.66 -3.10
N VAL A 101 1.75 15.24 -3.92
CA VAL A 101 0.69 15.42 -4.58
C VAL A 101 -0.46 15.08 -4.05
N PRO A 102 -0.45 14.91 -3.78
CA PRO A 102 -1.24 14.71 -3.41
C PRO A 102 -1.93 14.61 -2.65
N LEU A 103 -1.54 14.31 -2.53
CA LEU A 103 -1.99 14.04 -1.91
C LEU A 103 -2.37 14.65 -1.03
N LYS A 104 -2.15 15.16 -0.85
CA LYS A 104 -2.38 15.59 -0.19
C LYS A 104 -3.03 15.82 0.23
N THR A 105 -3.03 15.59 0.46
CA THR A 105 -3.55 15.60 0.71
C THR A 105 -4.04 15.65 0.81
#